data_92a34b033c5a3f2e00a9ada3f334f80c
#
_entry.id   92a34b033c5a3f2e00a9ada3f334f80c
#
_cell.length_a   1.000
_cell.length_b   1.000
_cell.length_c   1.000
_cell.angle_alpha   90.00
_cell.angle_beta   90.00
_cell.angle_gamma   90.00
#
_symmetry.space_group_name_H-M   'P 1'
#
loop_
_entity.id
_entity.type
_entity.pdbx_description
1 polymer ?
#
loop_
_entity_poly.entity_id
_entity_poly.type
_entity_poly.pdbx_seq_one_letter_code
_entity_poly.pdbx_strand_id
1 'polypeptide(L)'
;MKKRILTVVIAIAILAGIAVPARAEETVQEEAVECLTEMPYEALPEEEFEFDEASRTITAYIGTSVDVIIPRTIGGVPVENISYNAFECARDYVHSDMATNQKEGEWLPMRCLILPETLKSIEDSAFTHCHDLETVICYAPLENTNKGLFKECKGLKTVIFVNGVGEMDNYLFNYCKNLKTVWWKGRD
;
A
#
# COMPACT_ATOMS: atom_id res chain seq x y z
N MET A 1 -2.49 22.57 -3.82
CA MET A 1 -1.80 21.29 -3.87
C MET A 1 -0.73 21.12 -2.79
N LYS A 2 0.34 21.94 -2.72
CA LYS A 2 1.41 21.80 -1.69
C LYS A 2 0.94 21.77 -0.22
N LYS A 3 -0.14 22.49 0.15
CA LYS A 3 -0.67 22.47 1.53
C LYS A 3 -1.33 21.16 1.93
N ARG A 4 -2.03 20.47 0.99
CA ARG A 4 -2.68 19.17 1.26
C ARG A 4 -1.66 18.05 1.43
N ILE A 5 -0.60 18.03 0.60
CA ILE A 5 0.50 17.08 0.72
C ILE A 5 1.19 17.22 2.09
N LEU A 6 1.44 18.48 2.52
CA LEU A 6 2.07 18.73 3.81
C LEU A 6 1.20 18.25 4.99
N THR A 7 -0.11 18.41 4.90
CA THR A 7 -1.06 17.98 5.95
C THR A 7 -1.09 16.46 6.07
N VAL A 8 -1.09 15.73 4.95
CA VAL A 8 -1.06 14.25 4.96
C VAL A 8 0.28 13.72 5.47
N VAL A 9 1.41 14.35 5.09
CA VAL A 9 2.72 13.98 5.64
C VAL A 9 2.78 14.21 7.15
N ILE A 10 2.19 15.30 7.64
CA ILE A 10 2.08 15.58 9.08
C ILE A 10 1.18 14.55 9.76
N ALA A 11 0.04 14.19 9.15
CA ALA A 11 -0.86 13.16 9.67
C ALA A 11 -0.18 11.80 9.80
N ILE A 12 0.55 11.38 8.76
CA ILE A 12 1.35 10.15 8.78
C ILE A 12 2.46 10.23 9.86
N ALA A 13 3.10 11.37 10.02
CA ALA A 13 4.13 11.58 11.02
C ALA A 13 3.60 11.43 12.45
N ILE A 14 2.39 11.94 12.72
CA ILE A 14 1.72 11.85 14.03
C ILE A 14 1.30 10.42 14.31
N LEU A 15 0.68 9.75 13.34
CA LEU A 15 0.31 8.34 13.43
C LEU A 15 1.53 7.42 13.57
N ALA A 16 2.69 7.83 13.04
CA ALA A 16 3.97 7.13 13.20
C ALA A 16 4.69 7.40 14.53
N GLY A 17 4.09 8.16 15.45
CA GLY A 17 4.67 8.45 16.78
C GLY A 17 5.86 9.41 16.76
N ILE A 18 5.97 10.26 15.74
CA ILE A 18 6.96 11.35 15.71
C ILE A 18 6.44 12.46 16.64
N ALA A 19 7.22 12.81 17.67
CA ALA A 19 6.83 13.69 18.77
C ALA A 19 6.21 15.01 18.30
N VAL A 20 4.92 15.16 18.55
CA VAL A 20 4.16 16.40 18.44
C VAL A 20 3.81 16.82 19.88
N PRO A 21 3.75 18.12 20.22
CA PRO A 21 3.44 18.55 21.58
C PRO A 21 2.07 18.00 22.05
N ALA A 22 2.03 17.41 23.23
CA ALA A 22 0.91 16.62 23.78
C ALA A 22 -0.48 17.30 23.78
N ARG A 23 -0.59 18.60 23.59
CA ARG A 23 -1.86 19.34 23.51
C ARG A 23 -2.46 19.39 22.11
N ALA A 24 -1.69 18.96 21.09
CA ALA A 24 -2.09 18.91 19.70
C ALA A 24 -2.48 17.48 19.23
N GLU A 25 -2.21 16.46 20.04
CA GLU A 25 -2.35 15.06 19.63
C GLU A 25 -3.81 14.64 19.36
N GLU A 26 -4.75 15.05 20.18
CA GLU A 26 -6.16 14.66 20.04
C GLU A 26 -6.87 15.35 18.87
N THR A 27 -6.70 16.67 18.72
CA THR A 27 -7.31 17.44 17.63
C THR A 27 -6.64 17.17 16.29
N VAL A 28 -5.33 16.90 16.31
CA VAL A 28 -4.56 16.63 15.08
C VAL A 28 -4.79 15.20 14.58
N GLN A 29 -5.09 14.23 15.46
CA GLN A 29 -5.49 12.89 15.04
C GLN A 29 -6.84 12.89 14.31
N GLU A 30 -7.82 13.64 14.81
CA GLU A 30 -9.14 13.76 14.19
C GLU A 30 -9.06 14.50 12.84
N GLU A 31 -8.36 15.63 12.75
CA GLU A 31 -8.11 16.36 11.51
C GLU A 31 -7.26 15.54 10.52
N ALA A 32 -6.33 14.72 11.02
CA ALA A 32 -5.49 13.86 10.20
C ALA A 32 -6.29 12.73 9.54
N VAL A 33 -7.21 12.13 10.28
CA VAL A 33 -8.11 11.08 9.78
C VAL A 33 -9.11 11.66 8.77
N GLU A 34 -9.63 12.85 9.03
CA GLU A 34 -10.53 13.55 8.12
C GLU A 34 -9.84 13.93 6.78
N CYS A 35 -8.54 14.25 6.83
CA CYS A 35 -7.74 14.52 5.63
C CYS A 35 -7.44 13.25 4.80
N LEU A 36 -7.52 12.06 5.39
CA LEU A 36 -7.32 10.77 4.73
C LEU A 36 -8.60 10.21 4.09
N THR A 37 -9.75 10.88 4.21
CA THR A 37 -11.03 10.38 3.69
C THR A 37 -11.13 10.40 2.17
N GLU A 38 -10.31 11.19 1.50
CA GLU A 38 -10.20 11.22 0.04
C GLU A 38 -8.76 10.89 -0.38
N MET A 39 -8.60 10.14 -1.45
CA MET A 39 -7.27 9.83 -2.02
C MET A 39 -6.64 11.14 -2.56
N PRO A 40 -5.63 11.70 -1.88
CA PRO A 40 -5.20 13.10 -2.13
C PRO A 40 -4.12 13.23 -3.21
N TYR A 41 -3.72 12.12 -3.84
CA TYR A 41 -2.56 12.07 -4.72
C TYR A 41 -2.94 11.80 -6.16
N GLU A 42 -2.17 12.36 -7.06
CA GLU A 42 -2.20 11.99 -8.47
C GLU A 42 -1.65 10.57 -8.60
N ALA A 43 -2.40 9.68 -9.22
CA ALA A 43 -1.98 8.31 -9.46
C ALA A 43 -0.80 8.26 -10.43
N LEU A 44 -0.03 7.18 -10.38
CA LEU A 44 1.03 6.93 -11.35
C LEU A 44 0.45 6.74 -12.76
N PRO A 45 1.26 6.97 -13.80
CA PRO A 45 0.90 6.67 -15.19
C PRO A 45 0.47 5.22 -15.36
N GLU A 46 -0.59 5.00 -16.15
CA GLU A 46 -1.18 3.67 -16.35
C GLU A 46 -0.18 2.68 -16.98
N GLU A 47 0.73 3.18 -17.81
CA GLU A 47 1.80 2.42 -18.47
C GLU A 47 2.84 1.83 -17.50
N GLU A 48 2.85 2.23 -16.24
CA GLU A 48 3.69 1.60 -15.20
C GLU A 48 3.09 0.29 -14.66
N PHE A 49 1.90 -0.11 -15.12
CA PHE A 49 1.21 -1.30 -14.67
C PHE A 49 0.86 -2.22 -15.84
N GLU A 50 1.15 -3.52 -15.68
CA GLU A 50 0.52 -4.53 -16.52
C GLU A 50 -0.88 -4.83 -15.97
N PHE A 51 -1.89 -4.75 -16.83
CA PHE A 51 -3.28 -4.87 -16.44
C PHE A 51 -4.07 -5.79 -17.35
N ASP A 52 -4.76 -6.76 -16.79
CA ASP A 52 -5.73 -7.60 -17.49
C ASP A 52 -7.13 -6.98 -17.34
N GLU A 53 -7.64 -6.41 -18.44
CA GLU A 53 -8.96 -5.77 -18.48
C GLU A 53 -10.10 -6.76 -18.20
N ALA A 54 -9.97 -8.02 -18.64
CA ALA A 54 -11.02 -9.01 -18.50
C ALA A 54 -11.27 -9.38 -17.04
N SER A 55 -10.21 -9.57 -16.26
CA SER A 55 -10.26 -9.85 -14.82
C SER A 55 -10.17 -8.59 -13.95
N ARG A 56 -9.93 -7.41 -14.55
CA ARG A 56 -9.71 -6.13 -13.86
C ARG A 56 -8.57 -6.19 -12.85
N THR A 57 -7.49 -6.87 -13.23
CA THR A 57 -6.40 -7.23 -12.33
C THR A 57 -5.09 -6.58 -12.74
N ILE A 58 -4.39 -5.92 -11.82
CA ILE A 58 -2.97 -5.59 -11.99
C ILE A 58 -2.18 -6.88 -11.84
N THR A 59 -1.48 -7.27 -12.91
CA THR A 59 -0.67 -8.49 -12.97
C THR A 59 0.80 -8.22 -12.66
N ALA A 60 1.30 -7.01 -12.94
CA ALA A 60 2.63 -6.60 -12.54
C ALA A 60 2.75 -5.07 -12.41
N TYR A 61 3.63 -4.62 -11.55
CA TYR A 61 4.14 -3.25 -11.53
C TYR A 61 5.51 -3.23 -12.23
N ILE A 62 5.62 -2.43 -13.29
CA ILE A 62 6.82 -2.33 -14.13
C ILE A 62 7.50 -0.96 -14.05
N GLY A 63 6.99 -0.06 -13.20
CA GLY A 63 7.56 1.26 -12.95
C GLY A 63 8.77 1.23 -12.00
N THR A 64 9.33 2.40 -11.75
CA THR A 64 10.50 2.59 -10.87
C THR A 64 10.26 3.63 -9.78
N SER A 65 9.01 4.04 -9.60
CA SER A 65 8.66 5.09 -8.64
C SER A 65 8.84 4.62 -7.19
N VAL A 66 9.38 5.51 -6.36
CA VAL A 66 9.57 5.27 -4.92
C VAL A 66 8.24 5.34 -4.17
N ASP A 67 7.35 6.23 -4.61
CA ASP A 67 6.02 6.40 -4.05
C ASP A 67 5.02 5.86 -5.08
N VAL A 68 4.46 4.68 -4.80
CA VAL A 68 3.56 3.98 -5.71
C VAL A 68 2.12 4.28 -5.35
N ILE A 69 1.42 4.98 -6.25
CA ILE A 69 0.02 5.36 -6.12
C ILE A 69 -0.75 4.65 -7.22
N ILE A 70 -1.45 3.59 -6.87
CA ILE A 70 -2.19 2.77 -7.82
C ILE A 70 -3.39 3.55 -8.35
N PRO A 71 -3.58 3.64 -9.69
CA PRO A 71 -4.72 4.31 -10.28
C PRO A 71 -6.04 3.57 -9.99
N ARG A 72 -7.14 4.33 -9.95
CA ARG A 72 -8.50 3.77 -9.80
C ARG A 72 -8.97 3.00 -11.03
N THR A 73 -8.48 3.43 -12.19
CA THR A 73 -8.81 2.87 -13.50
C THR A 73 -7.57 2.79 -14.36
N ILE A 74 -7.52 1.81 -15.26
CA ILE A 74 -6.54 1.69 -16.34
C ILE A 74 -7.31 1.48 -17.62
N GLY A 75 -7.03 2.29 -18.65
CA GLY A 75 -7.82 2.29 -19.89
C GLY A 75 -9.31 2.58 -19.69
N GLY A 76 -9.68 3.27 -18.60
CA GLY A 76 -11.07 3.53 -18.21
C GLY A 76 -11.76 2.34 -17.51
N VAL A 77 -11.07 1.21 -17.32
CA VAL A 77 -11.58 0.03 -16.59
C VAL A 77 -11.17 0.10 -15.13
N PRO A 78 -12.09 -0.09 -14.16
CA PRO A 78 -11.74 -0.08 -12.74
C PRO A 78 -10.71 -1.13 -12.37
N VAL A 79 -9.70 -0.75 -11.57
CA VAL A 79 -8.76 -1.67 -10.95
C VAL A 79 -9.43 -2.29 -9.73
N GLU A 80 -9.79 -3.56 -9.83
CA GLU A 80 -10.51 -4.28 -8.77
C GLU A 80 -9.65 -5.31 -8.04
N ASN A 81 -8.58 -5.80 -8.69
CA ASN A 81 -7.77 -6.86 -8.12
C ASN A 81 -6.27 -6.61 -8.35
N ILE A 82 -5.46 -7.17 -7.45
CA ILE A 82 -3.99 -7.23 -7.57
C ILE A 82 -3.61 -8.71 -7.47
N SER A 83 -2.85 -9.21 -8.45
CA SER A 83 -2.48 -10.61 -8.49
C SER A 83 -1.33 -10.96 -7.55
N TYR A 84 -1.11 -12.26 -7.38
CA TYR A 84 0.01 -12.85 -6.65
C TYR A 84 1.34 -12.27 -7.17
N ASN A 85 2.20 -11.85 -6.25
CA ASN A 85 3.52 -11.28 -6.55
C ASN A 85 3.56 -10.08 -7.51
N ALA A 86 2.44 -9.40 -7.77
CA ALA A 86 2.39 -8.27 -8.72
C ALA A 86 3.37 -7.13 -8.40
N PHE A 87 3.78 -6.99 -7.13
CA PHE A 87 4.73 -6.01 -6.64
C PHE A 87 5.90 -6.68 -5.89
N GLU A 88 6.30 -7.88 -6.31
CA GLU A 88 7.39 -8.57 -5.64
C GLU A 88 8.70 -7.78 -5.74
N CYS A 89 9.24 -7.40 -4.58
CA CYS A 89 10.46 -6.60 -4.47
C CYS A 89 11.70 -7.47 -4.16
N ALA A 90 11.61 -8.78 -4.23
CA ALA A 90 12.67 -9.69 -3.81
C ALA A 90 13.77 -9.84 -4.86
N ARG A 91 14.98 -9.44 -4.47
CA ARG A 91 16.19 -9.55 -5.29
C ARG A 91 16.76 -10.97 -5.38
N ASP A 92 16.48 -11.83 -4.39
CA ASP A 92 17.22 -13.08 -4.16
C ASP A 92 16.38 -14.35 -4.23
N TYR A 93 15.08 -14.26 -4.52
CA TYR A 93 14.22 -15.41 -4.62
C TYR A 93 13.90 -15.71 -6.07
N VAL A 94 14.84 -16.36 -6.73
CA VAL A 94 14.62 -16.96 -8.06
C VAL A 94 13.64 -18.13 -7.88
N HIS A 95 12.34 -17.88 -7.90
CA HIS A 95 11.40 -18.90 -8.30
C HIS A 95 11.58 -19.08 -9.81
N SER A 96 12.28 -20.16 -10.19
CA SER A 96 12.69 -20.48 -11.55
C SER A 96 11.54 -20.70 -12.54
N ASP A 97 10.30 -20.64 -12.09
CA ASP A 97 9.13 -21.09 -12.85
C ASP A 97 8.05 -20.01 -13.08
N MET A 98 8.21 -18.79 -12.55
CA MET A 98 7.29 -17.71 -12.81
C MET A 98 8.05 -16.52 -13.42
N ALA A 99 7.65 -16.14 -14.61
CA ALA A 99 8.18 -14.98 -15.33
C ALA A 99 7.77 -13.70 -14.58
N THR A 100 8.60 -13.28 -13.63
CA THR A 100 8.56 -11.90 -13.18
C THR A 100 9.24 -11.09 -14.27
N ASN A 101 8.54 -10.14 -14.86
CA ASN A 101 9.06 -9.25 -15.92
C ASN A 101 10.13 -8.28 -15.38
N GLN A 102 10.56 -8.43 -14.13
CA GLN A 102 11.63 -7.63 -13.56
C GLN A 102 12.98 -8.11 -14.09
N LYS A 103 13.72 -7.20 -14.72
CA LYS A 103 15.09 -7.45 -15.15
C LYS A 103 15.96 -7.88 -13.97
N GLU A 104 16.74 -8.94 -14.16
CA GLU A 104 17.72 -9.39 -13.17
C GLU A 104 18.51 -8.19 -12.61
N GLY A 105 18.40 -7.97 -11.30
CA GLY A 105 19.23 -7.00 -10.57
C GLY A 105 18.60 -5.64 -10.28
N GLU A 106 17.39 -5.33 -10.74
CA GLU A 106 16.72 -4.08 -10.39
C GLU A 106 15.81 -4.27 -9.15
N TRP A 107 16.18 -3.58 -8.09
CA TRP A 107 15.41 -3.48 -6.85
C TRP A 107 14.27 -2.48 -7.04
N LEU A 108 13.05 -2.83 -6.63
CA LEU A 108 11.95 -1.88 -6.58
C LEU A 108 12.07 -1.04 -5.28
N PRO A 109 12.50 0.22 -5.36
CA PRO A 109 12.75 1.04 -4.16
C PRO A 109 11.47 1.62 -3.57
N MET A 110 10.35 0.88 -3.64
CA MET A 110 9.06 1.33 -3.18
C MET A 110 9.07 1.64 -1.69
N ARG A 111 8.84 2.91 -1.32
CA ARG A 111 8.80 3.39 0.05
C ARG A 111 7.41 3.68 0.55
N CYS A 112 6.55 4.20 -0.31
CA CYS A 112 5.15 4.45 0.00
C CYS A 112 4.25 3.72 -0.99
N LEU A 113 3.16 3.12 -0.49
CA LEU A 113 2.15 2.45 -1.28
C LEU A 113 0.77 2.99 -0.93
N ILE A 114 0.04 3.46 -1.95
CA ILE A 114 -1.35 3.90 -1.81
C ILE A 114 -2.26 3.02 -2.67
N LEU A 115 -3.20 2.37 -2.02
CA LEU A 115 -4.17 1.45 -2.62
C LEU A 115 -5.53 2.15 -2.78
N PRO A 116 -6.12 2.17 -3.99
CA PRO A 116 -7.37 2.87 -4.25
C PRO A 116 -8.59 2.17 -3.67
N GLU A 117 -9.67 2.90 -3.52
CA GLU A 117 -10.95 2.41 -2.99
C GLU A 117 -11.70 1.45 -3.94
N THR A 118 -11.26 1.36 -5.20
CA THR A 118 -11.86 0.45 -6.19
C THR A 118 -11.46 -1.00 -6.00
N LEU A 119 -10.35 -1.27 -5.25
CA LEU A 119 -9.88 -2.62 -5.01
C LEU A 119 -10.87 -3.42 -4.16
N LYS A 120 -11.12 -4.66 -4.61
CA LYS A 120 -11.96 -5.66 -3.94
C LYS A 120 -11.13 -6.80 -3.37
N SER A 121 -10.04 -7.16 -4.06
CA SER A 121 -9.19 -8.27 -3.65
C SER A 121 -7.72 -7.97 -3.96
N ILE A 122 -6.85 -8.49 -3.10
CA ILE A 122 -5.41 -8.49 -3.27
C ILE A 122 -4.95 -9.91 -2.97
N GLU A 123 -4.36 -10.59 -3.94
CA GLU A 123 -3.94 -11.98 -3.76
C GLU A 123 -2.80 -12.16 -2.76
N ASP A 124 -2.57 -13.39 -2.34
CA ASP A 124 -1.52 -13.76 -1.41
C ASP A 124 -0.17 -13.19 -1.84
N SER A 125 0.61 -12.71 -0.89
CA SER A 125 1.99 -12.28 -1.12
C SER A 125 2.20 -11.14 -2.15
N ALA A 126 1.16 -10.40 -2.55
CA ALA A 126 1.26 -9.37 -3.58
C ALA A 126 2.36 -8.33 -3.32
N PHE A 127 2.67 -8.03 -2.07
CA PHE A 127 3.70 -7.07 -1.65
C PHE A 127 4.78 -7.70 -0.76
N THR A 128 5.01 -8.98 -0.89
CA THR A 128 6.02 -9.70 -0.08
C THR A 128 7.43 -9.19 -0.40
N HIS A 129 8.30 -9.14 0.61
CA HIS A 129 9.71 -8.74 0.51
C HIS A 129 9.96 -7.28 0.06
N CYS A 130 8.96 -6.41 0.09
CA CYS A 130 9.16 -4.99 -0.15
C CYS A 130 9.94 -4.34 1.02
N HIS A 131 11.26 -4.57 1.05
CA HIS A 131 12.11 -4.25 2.20
C HIS A 131 12.22 -2.75 2.49
N ASP A 132 12.09 -1.90 1.47
CA ASP A 132 12.16 -0.45 1.60
C ASP A 132 10.79 0.19 1.85
N LEU A 133 9.71 -0.59 1.76
CA LEU A 133 8.35 -0.11 2.03
C LEU A 133 8.23 0.34 3.49
N GLU A 134 7.94 1.62 3.68
CA GLU A 134 7.81 2.24 5.00
C GLU A 134 6.35 2.50 5.38
N THR A 135 5.52 2.88 4.41
CA THR A 135 4.15 3.33 4.65
C THR A 135 3.19 2.72 3.65
N VAL A 136 2.06 2.22 4.14
CA VAL A 136 0.93 1.77 3.34
C VAL A 136 -0.33 2.53 3.74
N ILE A 137 -1.04 3.08 2.76
CA ILE A 137 -2.36 3.68 2.95
C ILE A 137 -3.34 2.95 2.04
N CYS A 138 -4.29 2.25 2.63
CA CYS A 138 -5.28 1.45 1.93
C CYS A 138 -6.66 2.13 2.03
N TYR A 139 -7.17 2.61 0.90
CA TYR A 139 -8.54 3.12 0.80
C TYR A 139 -9.55 2.03 0.44
N ALA A 140 -9.09 0.84 0.02
CA ALA A 140 -9.97 -0.27 -0.29
C ALA A 140 -10.71 -0.76 0.96
N PRO A 141 -12.03 -0.96 0.89
CA PRO A 141 -12.82 -1.55 1.97
C PRO A 141 -12.67 -3.08 1.95
N LEU A 142 -11.47 -3.58 2.25
CA LEU A 142 -11.16 -5.00 2.17
C LEU A 142 -11.97 -5.79 3.20
N GLU A 143 -12.71 -6.80 2.75
CA GLU A 143 -13.45 -7.71 3.66
C GLU A 143 -12.50 -8.61 4.44
N ASN A 144 -11.41 -9.02 3.81
CA ASN A 144 -10.33 -9.78 4.43
C ASN A 144 -8.98 -9.42 3.81
N THR A 145 -7.91 -9.71 4.52
CA THR A 145 -6.57 -9.64 3.97
C THR A 145 -6.11 -11.05 3.64
N ASN A 146 -5.56 -11.25 2.45
CA ASN A 146 -5.02 -12.52 2.04
C ASN A 146 -3.66 -12.79 2.72
N LYS A 147 -3.24 -14.06 2.64
CA LYS A 147 -2.12 -14.58 3.40
C LYS A 147 -0.80 -13.89 3.05
N GLY A 148 -0.14 -13.36 4.08
CA GLY A 148 1.21 -12.84 3.98
C GLY A 148 1.36 -11.61 3.08
N LEU A 149 0.29 -10.81 2.90
CA LEU A 149 0.24 -9.68 1.97
C LEU A 149 1.47 -8.75 2.08
N PHE A 150 1.91 -8.43 3.30
CA PHE A 150 3.10 -7.62 3.59
C PHE A 150 4.19 -8.42 4.31
N LYS A 151 4.23 -9.73 4.10
CA LYS A 151 5.24 -10.59 4.73
C LYS A 151 6.65 -10.11 4.36
N GLU A 152 7.55 -10.06 5.34
CA GLU A 152 8.96 -9.67 5.18
C GLU A 152 9.22 -8.23 4.68
N CYS A 153 8.22 -7.35 4.76
CA CYS A 153 8.43 -5.91 4.56
C CYS A 153 9.20 -5.33 5.75
N LYS A 154 10.50 -5.52 5.78
CA LYS A 154 11.36 -5.21 6.94
C LYS A 154 11.40 -3.72 7.28
N GLY A 155 11.24 -2.85 6.27
CA GLY A 155 11.18 -1.39 6.43
C GLY A 155 9.84 -0.86 6.91
N LEU A 156 8.76 -1.67 6.85
CA LEU A 156 7.39 -1.22 7.10
C LEU A 156 7.22 -0.71 8.53
N LYS A 157 6.76 0.54 8.64
CA LYS A 157 6.57 1.27 9.90
C LYS A 157 5.10 1.53 10.20
N THR A 158 4.32 1.87 9.16
CA THR A 158 2.95 2.35 9.30
C THR A 158 2.03 1.75 8.24
N VAL A 159 0.88 1.25 8.68
CA VAL A 159 -0.20 0.79 7.80
C VAL A 159 -1.52 1.41 8.23
N ILE A 160 -2.26 2.00 7.29
CA ILE A 160 -3.52 2.68 7.53
C ILE A 160 -4.59 2.11 6.61
N PHE A 161 -5.64 1.52 7.16
CA PHE A 161 -6.84 1.08 6.44
C PHE A 161 -7.95 2.13 6.62
N VAL A 162 -8.03 3.08 5.69
CA VAL A 162 -8.90 4.27 5.80
C VAL A 162 -10.38 3.90 5.88
N ASN A 163 -10.84 2.97 5.04
CA ASN A 163 -12.23 2.52 5.01
C ASN A 163 -12.46 1.22 5.81
N GLY A 164 -11.52 0.92 6.71
CA GLY A 164 -11.57 -0.27 7.54
C GLY A 164 -11.03 -1.50 6.82
N VAL A 165 -10.96 -2.58 7.56
CA VAL A 165 -10.59 -3.92 7.10
C VAL A 165 -11.41 -4.91 7.93
N GLY A 166 -11.83 -6.01 7.30
CA GLY A 166 -12.55 -7.06 8.01
C GLY A 166 -11.61 -7.98 8.77
N GLU A 167 -11.46 -9.20 8.27
CA GLU A 167 -10.56 -10.15 8.90
C GLU A 167 -9.12 -9.94 8.43
N MET A 168 -8.18 -9.85 9.38
CA MET A 168 -6.75 -9.79 9.10
C MET A 168 -6.14 -11.17 9.24
N ASP A 169 -5.42 -11.61 8.21
CA ASP A 169 -4.67 -12.87 8.27
C ASP A 169 -3.55 -12.81 9.31
N ASN A 170 -3.28 -13.92 9.98
CA ASN A 170 -2.26 -14.02 11.02
C ASN A 170 -0.83 -13.80 10.52
N TYR A 171 -0.59 -13.96 9.23
CA TYR A 171 0.73 -13.78 8.59
C TYR A 171 0.86 -12.46 7.85
N LEU A 172 -0.16 -11.59 7.92
CA LEU A 172 -0.24 -10.32 7.19
C LEU A 172 1.06 -9.50 7.29
N PHE A 173 1.58 -9.37 8.51
CA PHE A 173 2.80 -8.60 8.82
C PHE A 173 3.96 -9.48 9.32
N ASN A 174 3.98 -10.75 8.92
CA ASN A 174 5.01 -11.66 9.38
C ASN A 174 6.41 -11.15 8.97
N TYR A 175 7.34 -11.08 9.94
CA TYR A 175 8.68 -10.52 9.80
C TYR A 175 8.77 -9.02 9.45
N CYS A 176 7.73 -8.22 9.63
CA CYS A 176 7.77 -6.75 9.58
C CYS A 176 8.38 -6.20 10.88
N LYS A 177 9.70 -6.29 11.02
CA LYS A 177 10.40 -6.01 12.30
C LYS A 177 10.34 -4.56 12.77
N ASN A 178 10.07 -3.61 11.86
CA ASN A 178 10.02 -2.18 12.15
C ASN A 178 8.58 -1.64 12.27
N LEU A 179 7.56 -2.51 12.16
CA LEU A 179 6.15 -2.10 12.24
C LEU A 179 5.83 -1.52 13.62
N LYS A 180 5.34 -0.28 13.63
CA LYS A 180 5.02 0.47 14.86
C LYS A 180 3.52 0.77 14.95
N THR A 181 2.88 1.06 13.81
CA THR A 181 1.51 1.54 13.77
C THR A 181 0.71 0.76 12.74
N VAL A 182 -0.40 0.19 13.17
CA VAL A 182 -1.48 -0.28 12.31
C VAL A 182 -2.74 0.41 12.77
N TRP A 183 -3.33 1.21 11.89
CA TRP A 183 -4.56 1.93 12.17
C TRP A 183 -5.65 1.51 11.20
N TRP A 184 -6.85 1.36 11.68
CA TRP A 184 -8.03 1.12 10.85
C TRP A 184 -9.25 1.79 11.47
N LYS A 185 -10.15 2.27 10.61
CA LYS A 185 -11.46 2.73 11.03
C LYS A 185 -12.27 1.52 11.49
N GLY A 186 -12.76 1.53 12.74
CA GLY A 186 -13.65 0.50 13.21
C GLY A 186 -14.90 0.38 12.33
N ARG A 187 -15.43 -0.84 12.17
CA ARG A 187 -16.78 -1.01 11.59
C ARG A 187 -17.77 -0.69 12.72
N ASP A 188 -18.67 0.28 12.47
CA ASP A 188 -19.81 0.58 13.34
C ASP A 188 -20.81 -0.57 13.31
#